data_20cee3a72f4553451fe9887ae36652da
#
_entry.id   20cee3a72f4553451fe9887ae36652da
#
_cell.length_a   1.000
_cell.length_b   1.000
_cell.length_c   1.000
_cell.angle_alpha   90.00
_cell.angle_beta   90.00
_cell.angle_gamma   90.00
#
_symmetry.space_group_name_H-M   'P 1'
#
loop_
_entity.id
_entity.type
_entity.pdbx_description
1 polymer ?
#
loop_
_entity_poly.entity_id
_entity_poly.type
_entity_poly.pdbx_seq_one_letter_code
_entity_poly.pdbx_strand_id
1 'polypeptide(L)'
;PGEITLSEGGVLFLDEMTEFNQVIMEALRQPLEDKVITLVRVNAAYTYPAHFMLAAAINPCKCGYYPDRNRCHCSEYDIRRYIGRISNPMWDRFDMCVKVDEVSYEVMRNKGNVDTIYNSTDMKNKVEAARQMQKDRFKKLDINYNSQMGVREIHKYCAMSLWRECISSTI
;
A
#
# COMPACT_ATOMS: atom_id res chain seq x y z
N PRO A 1 13.10 16.73 11.40
CA PRO A 1 12.39 16.04 10.32
C PRO A 1 11.17 15.30 10.88
N GLY A 2 10.08 15.26 10.12
CA GLY A 2 8.90 14.47 10.46
C GLY A 2 9.00 13.04 9.90
N GLU A 3 8.06 12.17 10.31
CA GLU A 3 8.04 10.74 9.93
C GLU A 3 8.09 10.52 8.41
N ILE A 4 7.37 11.35 7.63
CA ILE A 4 7.40 11.26 6.17
C ILE A 4 8.80 11.53 5.61
N THR A 5 9.50 12.52 6.14
CA THR A 5 10.88 12.81 5.71
C THR A 5 11.85 11.70 6.11
N LEU A 6 11.61 11.05 7.27
CA LEU A 6 12.42 9.92 7.74
C LEU A 6 12.16 8.65 6.93
N SER A 7 11.00 8.53 6.29
CA SER A 7 10.65 7.38 5.44
C SER A 7 11.14 7.51 3.99
N GLU A 8 11.87 8.57 3.64
CA GLU A 8 12.42 8.77 2.30
C GLU A 8 13.22 7.55 1.83
N GLY A 9 12.87 7.04 0.64
CA GLY A 9 13.47 5.82 0.08
C GLY A 9 13.08 4.50 0.77
N GLY A 10 12.18 4.57 1.77
CA GLY A 10 11.75 3.45 2.60
C GLY A 10 10.26 3.18 2.56
N VAL A 11 9.73 2.74 3.70
CA VAL A 11 8.32 2.41 3.90
C VAL A 11 7.78 3.20 5.09
N LEU A 12 6.66 3.90 4.88
CA LEU A 12 5.85 4.46 5.96
C LEU A 12 4.73 3.46 6.27
N PHE A 13 4.74 2.89 7.47
CA PHE A 13 3.71 1.96 7.90
C PHE A 13 2.74 2.64 8.87
N LEU A 14 1.45 2.59 8.55
CA LEU A 14 0.37 3.10 9.39
C LEU A 14 -0.45 1.93 9.93
N ASP A 15 -0.25 1.60 11.19
CA ASP A 15 -1.11 0.65 11.88
C ASP A 15 -2.40 1.34 12.34
N GLU A 16 -3.53 0.60 12.32
CA GLU A 16 -4.84 1.13 12.67
C GLU A 16 -5.17 2.47 11.97
N MET A 17 -4.93 2.54 10.66
CA MET A 17 -5.02 3.78 9.87
C MET A 17 -6.35 4.52 10.07
N THR A 18 -7.45 3.81 10.35
CA THR A 18 -8.77 4.42 10.63
C THR A 18 -8.83 5.21 11.94
N GLU A 19 -7.85 5.05 12.85
CA GLU A 19 -7.80 5.79 14.11
C GLU A 19 -7.02 7.11 14.00
N PHE A 20 -6.33 7.35 12.88
CA PHE A 20 -5.66 8.61 12.66
C PHE A 20 -6.65 9.77 12.44
N ASN A 21 -6.25 10.96 12.88
CA ASN A 21 -7.02 12.16 12.62
C ASN A 21 -7.12 12.43 11.11
N GLN A 22 -8.30 12.80 10.64
CA GLN A 22 -8.56 13.10 9.23
C GLN A 22 -7.62 14.17 8.66
N VAL A 23 -7.25 15.17 9.45
CA VAL A 23 -6.28 16.21 9.03
C VAL A 23 -4.92 15.59 8.70
N ILE A 24 -4.45 14.63 9.49
CA ILE A 24 -3.18 13.92 9.25
C ILE A 24 -3.29 13.09 7.98
N MET A 25 -4.42 12.41 7.79
CA MET A 25 -4.66 11.59 6.60
C MET A 25 -4.69 12.43 5.32
N GLU A 26 -5.37 13.58 5.35
CA GLU A 26 -5.38 14.49 4.20
C GLU A 26 -4.01 15.11 3.93
N ALA A 27 -3.18 15.35 4.96
CA ALA A 27 -1.82 15.84 4.79
C ALA A 27 -0.88 14.84 4.09
N LEU A 28 -1.19 13.54 4.12
CA LEU A 28 -0.43 12.51 3.38
C LEU A 28 -0.67 12.55 1.87
N ARG A 29 -1.79 13.13 1.41
CA ARG A 29 -2.15 13.12 -0.02
C ARG A 29 -1.09 13.79 -0.87
N GLN A 30 -0.67 15.01 -0.53
CA GLN A 30 0.32 15.73 -1.30
C GLN A 30 1.65 14.98 -1.42
N PRO A 31 2.27 14.49 -0.33
CA PRO A 31 3.49 13.68 -0.44
C PRO A 31 3.34 12.42 -1.29
N LEU A 32 2.17 11.77 -1.25
CA LEU A 32 1.92 10.58 -2.06
C LEU A 32 1.76 10.90 -3.56
N GLU A 33 1.20 12.06 -3.88
CA GLU A 33 1.03 12.52 -5.26
C GLU A 33 2.31 13.12 -5.84
N ASP A 34 2.80 14.16 -5.18
CA ASP A 34 3.86 15.03 -5.67
C ASP A 34 5.27 14.50 -5.36
N LYS A 35 5.36 13.49 -4.47
CA LYS A 35 6.63 12.95 -3.96
C LYS A 35 7.52 13.99 -3.28
N VAL A 36 6.89 15.05 -2.77
CA VAL A 36 7.55 16.14 -2.02
C VAL A 36 6.68 16.62 -0.88
N ILE A 37 7.31 17.16 0.16
CA ILE A 37 6.66 17.94 1.22
C ILE A 37 7.16 19.37 1.17
N THR A 38 6.24 20.32 1.17
CA THR A 38 6.56 21.74 1.26
C THR A 38 6.15 22.29 2.63
N LEU A 39 7.13 22.75 3.39
CA LEU A 39 6.94 23.43 4.67
C LEU A 39 7.07 24.92 4.47
N VAL A 40 5.98 25.65 4.64
CA VAL A 40 5.96 27.10 4.57
C VAL A 40 6.11 27.68 5.97
N ARG A 41 7.12 28.54 6.17
CA ARG A 41 7.33 29.34 7.37
C ARG A 41 7.30 30.82 6.99
N VAL A 42 7.17 31.71 7.98
CA VAL A 42 6.97 33.16 7.79
C VAL A 42 7.92 33.80 6.76
N ASN A 43 9.14 33.30 6.63
CA ASN A 43 10.15 33.90 5.76
C ASN A 43 10.74 32.94 4.70
N ALA A 44 10.26 31.70 4.60
CA ALA A 44 10.82 30.74 3.63
C ALA A 44 9.89 29.54 3.42
N ALA A 45 9.91 29.00 2.19
CA ALA A 45 9.33 27.70 1.86
C ALA A 45 10.46 26.69 1.65
N TYR A 46 10.38 25.56 2.33
CA TYR A 46 11.34 24.46 2.23
C TYR A 46 10.65 23.25 1.63
N THR A 47 11.21 22.71 0.56
CA THR A 47 10.71 21.49 -0.08
C THR A 47 11.66 20.33 0.20
N TYR A 48 11.11 19.22 0.68
CA TYR A 48 11.83 17.99 0.98
C TYR A 48 11.31 16.86 0.10
N PRO A 49 12.16 15.95 -0.37
CA PRO A 49 11.70 14.76 -1.08
C PRO A 49 10.87 13.85 -0.15
N ALA A 50 9.91 13.14 -0.74
CA ALA A 50 8.99 12.24 -0.02
C ALA A 50 8.67 11.00 -0.88
N HIS A 51 9.71 10.33 -1.37
CA HIS A 51 9.60 9.07 -2.12
C HIS A 51 9.57 7.90 -1.15
N PHE A 52 8.40 7.48 -0.72
CA PHE A 52 8.22 6.33 0.16
C PHE A 52 7.10 5.42 -0.34
N MET A 53 7.10 4.18 0.09
CA MET A 53 5.97 3.27 -0.06
C MET A 53 5.08 3.41 1.18
N LEU A 54 3.78 3.67 0.95
CA LEU A 54 2.79 3.65 2.03
C LEU A 54 2.29 2.21 2.21
N ALA A 55 2.42 1.68 3.41
CA ALA A 55 1.76 0.46 3.84
C ALA A 55 0.84 0.79 5.02
N ALA A 56 -0.38 0.25 5.01
CA ALA A 56 -1.33 0.51 6.07
C ALA A 56 -2.07 -0.76 6.47
N ALA A 57 -2.39 -0.88 7.76
CA ALA A 57 -3.29 -1.90 8.27
C ALA A 57 -4.57 -1.24 8.80
N ILE A 58 -5.70 -1.87 8.53
CA ILE A 58 -7.01 -1.44 9.00
C ILE A 58 -7.81 -2.64 9.49
N ASN A 59 -8.62 -2.40 10.50
CA ASN A 59 -9.64 -3.36 10.91
C ASN A 59 -10.91 -3.20 10.05
N PRO A 60 -11.68 -4.26 9.81
CA PRO A 60 -12.89 -4.19 9.00
C PRO A 60 -14.05 -3.42 9.68
N CYS A 61 -13.97 -3.26 11.00
CA CYS A 61 -14.90 -2.47 11.81
C CYS A 61 -14.28 -2.16 13.18
N LYS A 62 -14.93 -1.33 13.98
CA LYS A 62 -14.42 -0.92 15.30
C LYS A 62 -14.16 -2.09 16.27
N CYS A 63 -14.91 -3.20 16.19
CA CYS A 63 -14.67 -4.38 17.02
C CYS A 63 -13.69 -5.38 16.41
N GLY A 64 -13.32 -5.23 15.14
CA GLY A 64 -12.36 -6.08 14.41
C GLY A 64 -12.93 -7.38 13.82
N TYR A 65 -14.17 -7.77 14.15
CA TYR A 65 -14.69 -9.10 13.83
C TYR A 65 -15.57 -9.18 12.57
N TYR A 66 -15.89 -8.08 11.93
CA TYR A 66 -16.63 -8.13 10.67
C TYR A 66 -15.82 -8.91 9.60
N PRO A 67 -16.42 -9.81 8.81
CA PRO A 67 -17.84 -10.07 8.61
C PRO A 67 -18.46 -11.15 9.53
N ASP A 68 -17.72 -11.73 10.48
CA ASP A 68 -18.26 -12.74 11.38
C ASP A 68 -19.36 -12.14 12.29
N ARG A 69 -20.63 -12.37 11.94
CA ARG A 69 -21.79 -11.84 12.64
C ARG A 69 -22.06 -12.51 13.99
N ASN A 70 -21.41 -13.61 14.31
CA ASN A 70 -21.49 -14.22 15.66
C ASN A 70 -20.67 -13.41 16.67
N ARG A 71 -19.58 -12.80 16.23
CA ARG A 71 -18.65 -12.04 17.07
C ARG A 71 -18.82 -10.52 16.87
N CYS A 72 -19.22 -10.09 15.69
CA CYS A 72 -19.38 -8.69 15.33
C CYS A 72 -20.80 -8.20 15.59
N HIS A 73 -20.95 -7.28 16.55
CA HIS A 73 -22.21 -6.62 16.90
C HIS A 73 -22.33 -5.20 16.30
N CYS A 74 -21.38 -4.76 15.48
CA CYS A 74 -21.44 -3.46 14.83
C CYS A 74 -22.59 -3.42 13.83
N SER A 75 -23.38 -2.32 13.84
CA SER A 75 -24.38 -2.08 12.84
C SER A 75 -23.73 -1.77 11.47
N GLU A 76 -24.48 -1.94 10.38
CA GLU A 76 -24.01 -1.54 9.04
C GLU A 76 -23.63 -0.05 8.97
N TYR A 77 -24.38 0.78 9.70
CA TYR A 77 -24.09 2.20 9.81
C TYR A 77 -22.73 2.46 10.49
N ASP A 78 -22.43 1.76 11.60
CA ASP A 78 -21.16 1.91 12.33
C ASP A 78 -19.98 1.43 11.49
N ILE A 79 -20.15 0.33 10.75
CA ILE A 79 -19.12 -0.18 9.85
C ILE A 79 -18.81 0.83 8.75
N ARG A 80 -19.84 1.35 8.06
CA ARG A 80 -19.67 2.37 7.02
C ARG A 80 -19.04 3.65 7.56
N ARG A 81 -19.47 4.09 8.73
CA ARG A 81 -18.92 5.27 9.40
C ARG A 81 -17.46 5.07 9.79
N TYR A 82 -17.09 3.87 10.21
CA TYR A 82 -15.71 3.54 10.58
C TYR A 82 -14.78 3.55 9.37
N ILE A 83 -15.15 2.83 8.32
CA ILE A 83 -14.36 2.80 7.07
C ILE A 83 -14.37 4.16 6.38
N GLY A 84 -15.48 4.90 6.43
CA GLY A 84 -15.63 6.24 5.85
C GLY A 84 -14.77 7.33 6.52
N ARG A 85 -14.01 7.02 7.57
CA ARG A 85 -12.98 7.92 8.10
C ARG A 85 -11.83 8.13 7.11
N ILE A 86 -11.60 7.16 6.24
CA ILE A 86 -10.65 7.27 5.14
C ILE A 86 -11.41 7.80 3.93
N SER A 87 -11.00 8.95 3.41
CA SER A 87 -11.66 9.58 2.26
C SER A 87 -11.43 8.77 0.97
N ASN A 88 -12.38 8.84 0.03
CA ASN A 88 -12.22 8.19 -1.28
C ASN A 88 -10.93 8.62 -1.99
N PRO A 89 -10.55 9.92 -2.03
CA PRO A 89 -9.27 10.31 -2.62
C PRO A 89 -8.06 9.67 -1.95
N MET A 90 -8.14 9.35 -0.66
CA MET A 90 -7.07 8.63 0.03
C MET A 90 -7.05 7.14 -0.35
N TRP A 91 -8.22 6.50 -0.52
CA TRP A 91 -8.32 5.14 -1.04
C TRP A 91 -7.72 5.00 -2.44
N ASP A 92 -7.89 5.98 -3.31
CA ASP A 92 -7.35 5.99 -4.67
C ASP A 92 -5.80 6.02 -4.72
N ARG A 93 -5.14 6.22 -3.59
CA ARG A 93 -3.66 6.19 -3.46
C ARG A 93 -3.11 4.81 -3.09
N PHE A 94 -3.98 3.86 -2.80
CA PHE A 94 -3.56 2.48 -2.54
C PHE A 94 -3.68 1.64 -3.81
N ASP A 95 -2.56 1.20 -4.34
CA ASP A 95 -2.51 0.36 -5.55
C ASP A 95 -3.00 -1.07 -5.29
N MET A 96 -2.88 -1.55 -4.06
CA MET A 96 -3.28 -2.90 -3.67
C MET A 96 -3.95 -2.93 -2.31
N CYS A 97 -5.07 -3.67 -2.23
CA CYS A 97 -5.74 -4.00 -0.98
C CYS A 97 -5.77 -5.52 -0.81
N VAL A 98 -5.29 -6.00 0.33
CA VAL A 98 -5.26 -7.43 0.64
C VAL A 98 -6.10 -7.68 1.89
N LYS A 99 -7.05 -8.61 1.77
CA LYS A 99 -7.77 -9.11 2.93
C LYS A 99 -6.92 -10.16 3.62
N VAL A 100 -6.67 -9.96 4.93
CA VAL A 100 -5.98 -10.93 5.78
C VAL A 100 -7.03 -11.64 6.64
N ASP A 101 -7.12 -12.96 6.50
CA ASP A 101 -8.03 -13.76 7.30
C ASP A 101 -7.41 -14.12 8.65
N GLU A 102 -8.27 -14.36 9.65
CA GLU A 102 -7.85 -14.78 10.99
C GLU A 102 -7.18 -16.15 10.94
N VAL A 103 -6.00 -16.25 11.51
CA VAL A 103 -5.27 -17.54 11.59
C VAL A 103 -5.80 -18.32 12.80
N SER A 104 -6.26 -19.55 12.58
CA SER A 104 -6.75 -20.39 13.68
C SER A 104 -5.61 -20.77 14.65
N TYR A 105 -5.96 -20.90 15.93
CA TYR A 105 -5.00 -21.31 16.97
C TYR A 105 -4.33 -22.66 16.66
N GLU A 106 -5.04 -23.58 16.02
CA GLU A 106 -4.52 -24.88 15.60
C GLU A 106 -3.40 -24.75 14.57
N VAL A 107 -3.54 -23.85 13.60
CA VAL A 107 -2.49 -23.56 12.61
C VAL A 107 -1.29 -22.91 13.28
N MET A 108 -1.50 -21.97 14.22
CA MET A 108 -0.40 -21.38 14.99
C MET A 108 0.34 -22.37 15.88
N ARG A 109 -0.36 -23.35 16.46
CA ARG A 109 0.22 -24.38 17.32
C ARG A 109 1.00 -25.44 16.52
N ASN A 110 0.51 -25.80 15.33
CA ASN A 110 1.12 -26.80 14.47
C ASN A 110 2.25 -26.21 13.61
N LYS A 111 3.30 -25.71 14.25
CA LYS A 111 4.49 -25.12 13.61
C LYS A 111 5.20 -26.02 12.58
N GLY A 112 4.78 -27.26 12.41
CA GLY A 112 5.44 -28.23 11.53
C GLY A 112 4.88 -28.38 10.12
N ASN A 113 3.68 -27.84 9.84
CA ASN A 113 2.99 -28.05 8.55
C ASN A 113 2.48 -26.76 7.89
N VAL A 114 2.89 -25.60 8.35
CA VAL A 114 2.73 -24.39 7.52
C VAL A 114 3.79 -24.53 6.44
N ASP A 115 3.35 -24.77 5.21
CA ASP A 115 4.20 -24.69 4.03
C ASP A 115 4.99 -23.39 4.11
N THR A 116 6.26 -23.49 4.50
CA THR A 116 7.20 -22.38 4.64
C THR A 116 7.62 -21.88 3.24
N ILE A 117 6.63 -21.80 2.33
CA ILE A 117 6.83 -21.36 0.94
C ILE A 117 7.36 -19.92 0.89
N TYR A 118 7.19 -19.17 1.98
CA TYR A 118 7.57 -17.75 2.05
C TYR A 118 8.32 -17.42 3.34
N ASN A 119 9.53 -17.94 3.52
CA ASN A 119 10.41 -17.40 4.54
C ASN A 119 10.98 -16.04 4.11
N SER A 120 11.50 -15.25 5.05
CA SER A 120 12.03 -13.91 4.78
C SER A 120 13.14 -13.91 3.73
N THR A 121 13.95 -14.97 3.66
CA THR A 121 15.03 -15.10 2.68
C THR A 121 14.48 -15.29 1.27
N ASP A 122 13.46 -16.15 1.11
CA ASP A 122 12.83 -16.39 -0.19
C ASP A 122 12.08 -15.15 -0.69
N MET A 123 11.39 -14.45 0.21
CA MET A 123 10.76 -13.18 -0.12
C MET A 123 11.78 -12.15 -0.58
N LYS A 124 12.90 -12.02 0.14
CA LYS A 124 14.00 -11.12 -0.23
C LYS A 124 14.55 -11.47 -1.60
N ASN A 125 14.86 -12.73 -1.86
CA ASN A 125 15.38 -13.18 -3.15
C ASN A 125 14.42 -12.86 -4.31
N LYS A 126 13.11 -13.07 -4.12
CA LYS A 126 12.08 -12.71 -5.11
C LYS A 126 12.03 -11.20 -5.37
N VAL A 127 12.11 -10.38 -4.32
CA VAL A 127 12.13 -8.92 -4.45
C VAL A 127 13.39 -8.45 -5.17
N GLU A 128 14.55 -9.01 -4.84
CA GLU A 128 15.82 -8.68 -5.49
C GLU A 128 15.81 -9.06 -6.98
N ALA A 129 15.29 -10.25 -7.31
CA ALA A 129 15.12 -10.67 -8.70
C ALA A 129 14.18 -9.74 -9.48
N ALA A 130 13.04 -9.35 -8.90
CA ALA A 130 12.10 -8.41 -9.51
C ALA A 130 12.73 -7.03 -9.71
N ARG A 131 13.50 -6.54 -8.75
CA ARG A 131 14.23 -5.27 -8.86
C ARG A 131 15.30 -5.32 -9.96
N GLN A 132 16.00 -6.45 -10.08
CA GLN A 132 17.00 -6.61 -11.14
C GLN A 132 16.34 -6.60 -12.53
N MET A 133 15.19 -7.29 -12.69
CA MET A 133 14.41 -7.25 -13.94
C MET A 133 13.99 -5.81 -14.30
N GLN A 134 13.58 -5.00 -13.33
CA GLN A 134 13.22 -3.60 -13.57
C GLN A 134 14.45 -2.78 -13.99
N LYS A 135 15.58 -2.92 -13.30
CA LYS A 135 16.85 -2.25 -13.66
C LYS A 135 17.28 -2.58 -15.09
N ASP A 136 17.19 -3.86 -15.49
CA ASP A 136 17.56 -4.29 -16.83
C ASP A 136 16.59 -3.74 -17.89
N ARG A 137 15.29 -3.70 -17.57
CA ARG A 137 14.25 -3.10 -18.43
C ARG A 137 14.51 -1.63 -18.69
N PHE A 138 14.88 -0.87 -17.68
CA PHE A 138 15.01 0.58 -17.74
C PHE A 138 16.44 1.09 -17.91
N LYS A 139 17.40 0.21 -18.20
CA LYS A 139 18.83 0.51 -18.28
C LYS A 139 19.19 1.71 -19.17
N LYS A 140 18.32 2.07 -20.13
CA LYS A 140 18.50 3.20 -21.07
C LYS A 140 17.58 4.39 -20.76
N LEU A 141 16.88 4.38 -19.64
CA LEU A 141 15.90 5.39 -19.23
C LEU A 141 16.29 5.93 -17.85
N ASP A 142 15.89 7.15 -17.57
CA ASP A 142 16.08 7.78 -16.25
C ASP A 142 14.92 7.44 -15.31
N ILE A 143 14.56 6.14 -15.25
CA ILE A 143 13.58 5.58 -14.33
C ILE A 143 14.10 4.25 -13.78
N ASN A 144 13.73 3.94 -12.55
CA ASN A 144 14.20 2.75 -11.84
C ASN A 144 13.10 1.72 -11.56
N TYR A 145 11.84 2.14 -11.54
CA TYR A 145 10.70 1.32 -11.13
C TYR A 145 9.55 1.44 -12.11
N ASN A 146 8.72 0.39 -12.18
CA ASN A 146 7.51 0.38 -13.01
C ASN A 146 6.56 1.53 -12.67
N SER A 147 6.47 1.94 -11.41
CA SER A 147 5.64 3.08 -10.96
C SER A 147 6.06 4.44 -11.53
N GLN A 148 7.25 4.54 -12.09
CA GLN A 148 7.76 5.75 -12.72
C GLN A 148 7.52 5.79 -14.23
N MET A 149 6.92 4.73 -14.81
CA MET A 149 6.60 4.69 -16.24
C MET A 149 5.55 5.74 -16.60
N GLY A 150 5.86 6.55 -17.58
CA GLY A 150 4.88 7.39 -18.26
C GLY A 150 4.11 6.63 -19.35
N VAL A 151 3.22 7.32 -20.04
CA VAL A 151 2.36 6.74 -21.09
C VAL A 151 3.18 6.06 -22.19
N ARG A 152 4.32 6.61 -22.56
CA ARG A 152 5.19 6.05 -23.60
C ARG A 152 5.81 4.72 -23.20
N GLU A 153 6.28 4.64 -21.95
CA GLU A 153 6.88 3.42 -21.39
C GLU A 153 5.81 2.34 -21.21
N ILE A 154 4.61 2.70 -20.74
CA ILE A 154 3.48 1.78 -20.62
C ILE A 154 3.14 1.16 -21.97
N HIS A 155 2.99 1.96 -23.02
CA HIS A 155 2.74 1.44 -24.38
C HIS A 155 3.87 0.53 -24.89
N LYS A 156 5.10 0.82 -24.53
CA LYS A 156 6.27 0.07 -24.98
C LYS A 156 6.44 -1.27 -24.25
N TYR A 157 6.23 -1.27 -22.93
CA TYR A 157 6.57 -2.41 -22.07
C TYR A 157 5.36 -3.21 -21.58
N CYS A 158 4.15 -2.64 -21.64
CA CYS A 158 2.90 -3.28 -21.28
C CYS A 158 2.09 -3.57 -22.54
N ALA A 159 2.40 -4.67 -23.24
CA ALA A 159 1.66 -5.06 -24.45
C ALA A 159 0.21 -5.45 -24.08
N MET A 160 -0.77 -4.82 -24.71
CA MET A 160 -2.22 -5.01 -24.44
C MET A 160 -2.74 -6.44 -24.68
N SER A 161 -1.97 -7.32 -25.33
CA SER A 161 -2.34 -8.72 -25.55
C SER A 161 -2.51 -9.53 -24.25
N LEU A 162 -1.78 -9.15 -23.19
CA LEU A 162 -1.88 -9.82 -21.88
C LEU A 162 -3.08 -9.34 -21.02
N TRP A 163 -3.64 -8.16 -21.31
CA TRP A 163 -4.76 -7.61 -20.55
C TRP A 163 -6.12 -8.22 -20.91
N ARG A 164 -6.28 -8.72 -22.15
CA ARG A 164 -7.52 -9.37 -22.58
C ARG A 164 -7.76 -10.70 -21.90
N GLU A 165 -6.71 -11.43 -21.55
CA GLU A 165 -6.83 -12.73 -20.87
C GLU A 165 -7.14 -12.58 -19.38
N CYS A 166 -6.67 -11.52 -18.71
CA CYS A 166 -6.99 -11.26 -17.30
C CYS A 166 -8.46 -10.82 -17.09
N ILE A 167 -9.04 -10.07 -18.04
CA ILE A 167 -10.44 -9.58 -17.90
C ILE A 167 -11.45 -10.68 -18.21
N SER A 168 -11.12 -11.62 -19.09
CA SER A 168 -12.03 -12.72 -19.45
C SER A 168 -12.13 -13.84 -18.42
N SER A 169 -11.25 -13.86 -17.40
CA SER A 169 -11.25 -14.85 -16.32
C SER A 169 -11.90 -14.38 -15.01
N THR A 170 -12.48 -13.15 -15.00
CA THR A 170 -13.04 -12.54 -13.79
C THR A 170 -14.52 -12.12 -13.93
N ILE A 171 -15.25 -12.70 -14.92
CA ILE A 171 -16.71 -12.56 -15.05
C ILE A 171 -17.36 -13.94 -14.89
#